data_f5222b8825a0804897fcb897ed372464
#
_entry.id   f5222b8825a0804897fcb897ed372464
#
_cell.length_a   1.000
_cell.length_b   1.000
_cell.length_c   1.000
_cell.angle_alpha   90.00
_cell.angle_beta   90.00
_cell.angle_gamma   90.00
#
_symmetry.space_group_name_H-M   'P 1'
#
loop_
_entity.id
_entity.type
_entity.pdbx_description
1 polymer ?
#
loop_
_entity_poly.entity_id
_entity_poly.type
_entity_poly.pdbx_seq_one_letter_code
_entity_poly.pdbx_strand_id
1 'polypeptide(L)'
;MINISTHISYTITHTKSGVRFCPRCAGSLKDRVIEEKIRQACTACDFIFYRDPKPVAGVLALKDGQLLLIQRGNEPKLGLWSFPTGYIDIGDTPAETAVREAKEEANVDVALDRLLGVYSNTDCTVVLIVYVGIIVEGVPAGCAEALDARLFAPGALPELAFDHDYRILEDLFGKDANPEKIEKKRQ
;
A
#
# COMPACT_ATOMS: atom_id res chain seq x y z
N MET A 1 -3.05 -14.60 22.06
CA MET A 1 -3.96 -15.39 21.19
C MET A 1 -4.64 -14.39 20.26
N ILE A 2 -4.22 -14.35 19.00
CA ILE A 2 -4.78 -13.45 17.98
C ILE A 2 -5.97 -14.16 17.37
N ASN A 3 -7.17 -13.60 17.57
CA ASN A 3 -8.42 -14.15 17.07
C ASN A 3 -8.62 -13.70 15.62
N ILE A 4 -8.42 -14.63 14.68
CA ILE A 4 -8.66 -14.42 13.24
C ILE A 4 -10.00 -15.07 12.93
N SER A 5 -11.08 -14.31 12.85
CA SER A 5 -12.32 -14.78 12.24
C SER A 5 -13.20 -13.63 11.79
N THR A 6 -13.16 -13.34 10.50
CA THR A 6 -14.34 -12.95 9.72
C THR A 6 -14.09 -13.34 8.26
N HIS A 7 -14.71 -14.44 7.85
CA HIS A 7 -14.78 -14.88 6.47
C HIS A 7 -15.64 -13.91 5.67
N ILE A 8 -15.04 -13.19 4.76
CA ILE A 8 -15.74 -12.61 3.61
C ILE A 8 -15.30 -13.43 2.40
N SER A 9 -16.24 -14.16 1.84
CA SER A 9 -16.06 -15.04 0.70
C SER A 9 -15.97 -14.18 -0.56
N TYR A 10 -14.77 -13.90 -1.06
CA TYR A 10 -14.57 -13.36 -2.40
C TYR A 10 -14.10 -14.46 -3.34
N THR A 11 -14.82 -14.60 -4.43
CA THR A 11 -14.43 -15.50 -5.53
C THR A 11 -13.11 -15.00 -6.10
N ILE A 12 -12.03 -15.75 -5.89
CA ILE A 12 -10.73 -15.46 -6.47
C ILE A 12 -10.87 -15.59 -7.98
N THR A 13 -11.14 -14.48 -8.66
CA THR A 13 -10.90 -14.39 -10.08
C THR A 13 -9.40 -14.42 -10.28
N HIS A 14 -8.85 -15.58 -10.63
CA HIS A 14 -7.48 -15.70 -11.10
C HIS A 14 -7.31 -14.78 -12.32
N THR A 15 -6.96 -13.53 -12.10
CA THR A 15 -6.51 -12.67 -13.19
C THR A 15 -5.29 -13.35 -13.79
N LYS A 16 -5.44 -13.87 -15.00
CA LYS A 16 -4.35 -14.48 -15.76
C LYS A 16 -3.18 -13.50 -15.70
N SER A 17 -2.01 -13.95 -15.25
CA SER A 17 -0.83 -13.12 -15.34
C SER A 17 -0.64 -12.78 -16.83
N GLY A 18 -0.28 -11.53 -17.16
CA GLY A 18 -0.02 -11.14 -18.53
C GLY A 18 1.21 -11.83 -19.14
N VAL A 19 1.92 -12.65 -18.34
CA VAL A 19 3.14 -13.35 -18.74
C VAL A 19 2.76 -14.61 -19.53
N ARG A 20 3.14 -14.63 -20.80
CA ARG A 20 2.83 -15.72 -21.73
C ARG A 20 4.03 -16.61 -22.03
N PHE A 21 5.24 -16.08 -21.90
CA PHE A 21 6.48 -16.75 -22.28
C PHE A 21 7.43 -16.86 -21.10
N CYS A 22 8.18 -17.94 -21.08
CA CYS A 22 9.21 -18.21 -20.10
C CYS A 22 10.36 -17.20 -20.24
N PRO A 23 10.76 -16.49 -19.18
CA PRO A 23 11.88 -15.54 -19.25
C PRO A 23 13.25 -16.22 -19.43
N ARG A 24 13.33 -17.56 -19.20
CA ARG A 24 14.58 -18.33 -19.32
C ARG A 24 14.82 -18.85 -20.74
N CYS A 25 13.76 -19.31 -21.44
CA CYS A 25 13.92 -19.98 -22.74
C CYS A 25 12.89 -19.58 -23.80
N ALA A 26 12.08 -18.55 -23.52
CA ALA A 26 10.99 -18.08 -24.38
C ALA A 26 9.90 -19.13 -24.72
N GLY A 27 9.92 -20.33 -24.14
CA GLY A 27 8.87 -21.33 -24.28
C GLY A 27 7.55 -20.83 -23.66
N SER A 28 6.43 -21.36 -24.13
CA SER A 28 5.10 -20.98 -23.61
C SER A 28 4.93 -21.37 -22.15
N LEU A 29 4.31 -20.50 -21.37
CA LEU A 29 3.86 -20.81 -20.01
C LEU A 29 2.42 -21.35 -20.04
N LYS A 30 2.16 -22.44 -19.32
CA LYS A 30 0.83 -23.04 -19.15
C LYS A 30 0.55 -23.33 -17.69
N ASP A 31 -0.73 -23.25 -17.32
CA ASP A 31 -1.20 -23.57 -15.97
C ASP A 31 -0.98 -25.05 -15.68
N ARG A 32 -0.39 -25.34 -14.53
CA ARG A 32 -0.16 -26.68 -13.98
C ARG A 32 -0.41 -26.67 -12.49
N VAL A 33 -0.89 -27.78 -11.95
CA VAL A 33 -0.99 -27.98 -10.49
C VAL A 33 0.41 -28.33 -9.96
N ILE A 34 0.96 -27.47 -9.10
CA ILE A 34 2.26 -27.64 -8.46
C ILE A 34 2.06 -27.30 -6.98
N GLU A 35 2.37 -28.26 -6.08
CA GLU A 35 2.18 -28.11 -4.63
C GLU A 35 0.74 -27.65 -4.28
N GLU A 36 -0.26 -28.33 -4.85
CA GLU A 36 -1.70 -28.07 -4.66
C GLU A 36 -2.19 -26.69 -5.12
N LYS A 37 -1.35 -25.91 -5.81
CA LYS A 37 -1.68 -24.59 -6.36
C LYS A 37 -1.54 -24.58 -7.87
N ILE A 38 -2.42 -23.82 -8.53
CA ILE A 38 -2.27 -23.58 -9.96
C ILE A 38 -1.15 -22.55 -10.15
N ARG A 39 -0.08 -22.95 -10.85
CA ARG A 39 1.07 -22.11 -11.21
C ARG A 39 1.31 -22.18 -12.70
N GLN A 40 1.90 -21.15 -13.27
CA GLN A 40 2.35 -21.18 -14.66
C GLN A 40 3.72 -21.85 -14.74
N ALA A 41 3.84 -22.92 -15.55
CA ALA A 41 5.07 -23.62 -15.78
C ALA A 41 5.44 -23.62 -17.27
N CYS A 42 6.73 -23.59 -17.55
CA CYS A 42 7.22 -23.64 -18.92
C CYS A 42 6.96 -25.01 -19.54
N THR A 43 6.61 -25.02 -20.84
CA THR A 43 6.40 -26.25 -21.61
C THR A 43 7.70 -26.84 -22.20
N ALA A 44 8.78 -26.03 -22.21
CA ALA A 44 10.04 -26.37 -22.83
C ALA A 44 11.22 -26.55 -21.86
N CYS A 45 11.11 -26.06 -20.61
CA CYS A 45 12.11 -26.23 -19.57
C CYS A 45 11.45 -26.37 -18.19
N ASP A 46 12.26 -26.50 -17.14
CA ASP A 46 11.84 -26.68 -15.74
C ASP A 46 11.39 -25.41 -15.01
N PHE A 47 11.30 -24.27 -15.71
CA PHE A 47 10.95 -23.00 -15.10
C PHE A 47 9.48 -22.97 -14.62
N ILE A 48 9.28 -22.57 -13.36
CA ILE A 48 7.98 -22.30 -12.76
C ILE A 48 7.89 -20.80 -12.48
N PHE A 49 6.81 -20.16 -12.92
CA PHE A 49 6.54 -18.75 -12.65
C PHE A 49 5.80 -18.61 -11.33
N TYR A 50 6.48 -18.10 -10.32
CA TYR A 50 5.91 -17.74 -9.04
C TYR A 50 5.39 -16.28 -9.13
N ARG A 51 4.14 -16.08 -8.70
CA ARG A 51 3.57 -14.74 -8.56
C ARG A 51 3.73 -14.30 -7.12
N ASP A 52 4.76 -13.56 -6.86
CA ASP A 52 5.02 -13.03 -5.54
C ASP A 52 4.27 -11.69 -5.37
N PRO A 53 3.74 -11.40 -4.17
CA PRO A 53 3.22 -10.08 -3.87
C PRO A 53 4.35 -9.06 -3.91
N LYS A 54 4.08 -7.88 -4.43
CA LYS A 54 5.07 -6.81 -4.48
C LYS A 54 5.19 -6.14 -3.11
N PRO A 55 6.41 -5.96 -2.58
CA PRO A 55 6.61 -5.18 -1.37
C PRO A 55 6.43 -3.69 -1.68
N VAL A 56 5.69 -3.01 -0.81
CA VAL A 56 5.42 -1.57 -0.84
C VAL A 56 5.74 -1.01 0.54
N ALA A 57 6.37 0.16 0.61
CA ALA A 57 6.58 0.85 1.88
C ALA A 57 5.95 2.23 1.84
N GLY A 58 5.50 2.70 3.00
CA GLY A 58 4.93 4.03 3.15
C GLY A 58 5.06 4.57 4.56
N VAL A 59 4.78 5.86 4.72
CA VAL A 59 4.88 6.56 6.00
C VAL A 59 3.64 7.37 6.32
N LEU A 60 3.12 7.20 7.52
CA LEU A 60 2.19 8.13 8.16
C LEU A 60 3.02 9.25 8.81
N ALA A 61 3.25 10.30 8.05
CA ALA A 61 4.05 11.44 8.47
C ALA A 61 3.18 12.47 9.20
N LEU A 62 3.58 12.83 10.42
CA LEU A 62 2.85 13.73 11.31
C LEU A 62 3.58 15.07 11.45
N LYS A 63 2.80 16.15 11.57
CA LYS A 63 3.27 17.49 11.97
C LYS A 63 2.19 18.18 12.78
N ASP A 64 2.52 18.63 13.97
CA ASP A 64 1.60 19.35 14.89
C ASP A 64 0.26 18.60 15.12
N GLY A 65 0.32 17.26 15.21
CA GLY A 65 -0.85 16.39 15.40
C GLY A 65 -1.70 16.18 14.14
N GLN A 66 -1.30 16.71 13.00
CA GLN A 66 -1.94 16.51 11.70
C GLN A 66 -1.21 15.46 10.89
N LEU A 67 -1.96 14.72 10.05
CA LEU A 67 -1.47 13.68 9.16
C LEU A 67 -1.27 14.22 7.75
N LEU A 68 -0.10 13.94 7.17
CA LEU A 68 0.16 14.18 5.76
C LEU A 68 -0.58 13.16 4.90
N LEU A 69 -1.37 13.67 3.95
CA LEU A 69 -1.93 12.87 2.87
C LEU A 69 -1.58 13.51 1.52
N ILE A 70 -1.50 12.67 0.50
CA ILE A 70 -1.35 13.05 -0.90
C ILE A 70 -2.64 12.76 -1.66
N GLN A 71 -2.96 13.59 -2.65
CA GLN A 71 -4.04 13.33 -3.60
C GLN A 71 -3.47 12.59 -4.80
N ARG A 72 -3.94 11.38 -5.03
CA ARG A 72 -3.41 10.48 -6.07
C ARG A 72 -3.60 11.07 -7.47
N GLY A 73 -2.52 11.08 -8.25
CA GLY A 73 -2.50 11.53 -9.66
C GLY A 73 -2.69 10.40 -10.67
N ASN A 74 -2.73 9.12 -10.21
CA ASN A 74 -2.76 7.95 -11.07
C ASN A 74 -3.89 6.98 -10.71
N GLU A 75 -4.30 6.19 -11.70
CA GLU A 75 -5.17 5.03 -11.46
C GLU A 75 -4.41 3.88 -10.74
N PRO A 76 -5.09 3.06 -9.94
CA PRO A 76 -6.49 3.19 -9.56
C PRO A 76 -6.71 4.29 -8.52
N LYS A 77 -7.95 4.80 -8.43
CA LYS A 77 -8.35 5.78 -7.41
C LYS A 77 -7.77 7.18 -7.60
N LEU A 78 -7.63 7.62 -8.85
CA LEU A 78 -7.27 8.99 -9.22
C LEU A 78 -8.13 10.02 -8.46
N GLY A 79 -7.49 11.03 -7.88
CA GLY A 79 -8.12 12.13 -7.16
C GLY A 79 -8.51 11.84 -5.70
N LEU A 80 -8.47 10.59 -5.25
CA LEU A 80 -8.67 10.24 -3.84
C LEU A 80 -7.36 10.38 -3.04
N TRP A 81 -7.48 10.36 -1.72
CA TRP A 81 -6.38 10.63 -0.83
C TRP A 81 -5.79 9.36 -0.22
N SER A 82 -4.47 9.32 -0.05
CA SER A 82 -3.73 8.27 0.64
C SER A 82 -2.49 8.88 1.30
N PHE A 83 -1.78 8.13 2.09
CA PHE A 83 -0.46 8.54 2.58
C PHE A 83 0.63 8.18 1.58
N PRO A 84 1.81 8.83 1.58
CA PRO A 84 2.90 8.53 0.66
C PRO A 84 3.34 7.08 0.71
N THR A 85 3.36 6.42 -0.46
CA THR A 85 3.71 4.99 -0.58
C THR A 85 4.27 4.66 -1.95
N GLY A 86 5.29 3.78 -1.99
CA GLY A 86 5.80 3.26 -3.26
C GLY A 86 6.41 1.87 -3.17
N TYR A 87 6.73 1.33 -4.32
CA TYR A 87 7.39 0.04 -4.43
C TYR A 87 8.80 0.09 -3.87
N ILE A 88 9.18 -0.99 -3.18
CA ILE A 88 10.55 -1.18 -2.71
C ILE A 88 11.36 -1.74 -3.88
N ASP A 89 12.34 -0.98 -4.34
CA ASP A 89 13.25 -1.40 -5.40
C ASP A 89 14.38 -2.29 -4.87
N ILE A 90 14.98 -3.07 -5.77
CA ILE A 90 16.14 -3.89 -5.42
C ILE A 90 17.30 -2.98 -5.00
N GLY A 91 17.76 -3.15 -3.78
CA GLY A 91 18.82 -2.35 -3.17
C GLY A 91 18.33 -1.39 -2.10
N ASP A 92 17.03 -1.07 -2.08
CA ASP A 92 16.42 -0.24 -1.04
C ASP A 92 15.93 -1.06 0.15
N THR A 93 15.97 -0.47 1.31
CA THR A 93 15.24 -0.96 2.49
C THR A 93 13.82 -0.39 2.52
N PRO A 94 12.86 -1.04 3.20
CA PRO A 94 11.52 -0.47 3.39
C PRO A 94 11.52 0.92 4.04
N ALA A 95 12.45 1.19 4.96
CA ALA A 95 12.59 2.47 5.63
C ALA A 95 13.06 3.58 4.68
N GLU A 96 14.08 3.29 3.86
CA GLU A 96 14.58 4.23 2.84
C GLU A 96 13.51 4.53 1.81
N THR A 97 12.79 3.52 1.32
CA THR A 97 11.66 3.71 0.40
C THR A 97 10.60 4.62 1.01
N ALA A 98 10.16 4.40 2.25
CA ALA A 98 9.13 5.22 2.88
C ALA A 98 9.54 6.69 3.01
N VAL A 99 10.82 6.98 3.30
CA VAL A 99 11.35 8.35 3.35
C VAL A 99 11.44 8.96 1.96
N ARG A 100 11.93 8.22 0.97
CA ARG A 100 12.03 8.65 -0.42
C ARG A 100 10.66 9.02 -1.00
N GLU A 101 9.65 8.18 -0.81
CA GLU A 101 8.28 8.43 -1.30
C GLU A 101 7.66 9.69 -0.68
N ALA A 102 7.88 9.94 0.63
CA ALA A 102 7.43 11.20 1.25
C ALA A 102 8.06 12.43 0.59
N LYS A 103 9.34 12.33 0.18
CA LYS A 103 10.02 13.40 -0.53
C LYS A 103 9.51 13.57 -1.95
N GLU A 104 9.34 12.46 -2.68
CA GLU A 104 8.96 12.46 -4.10
C GLU A 104 7.48 12.85 -4.29
N GLU A 105 6.57 12.38 -3.43
CA GLU A 105 5.12 12.60 -3.59
C GLU A 105 4.62 13.86 -2.86
N ALA A 106 5.28 14.27 -1.76
CA ALA A 106 4.78 15.35 -0.91
C ALA A 106 5.79 16.47 -0.62
N ASN A 107 7.02 16.43 -1.18
CA ASN A 107 8.08 17.44 -0.98
C ASN A 107 8.46 17.68 0.49
N VAL A 108 8.42 16.66 1.33
CA VAL A 108 8.79 16.75 2.75
C VAL A 108 9.90 15.77 3.09
N ASP A 109 10.72 16.15 4.06
CA ASP A 109 11.71 15.26 4.68
C ASP A 109 11.13 14.72 5.98
N VAL A 110 11.22 13.40 6.18
CA VAL A 110 10.60 12.68 7.29
C VAL A 110 11.66 11.95 8.10
N ALA A 111 11.60 12.12 9.42
CA ALA A 111 12.30 11.24 10.36
C ALA A 111 11.35 10.12 10.81
N LEU A 112 11.72 8.87 10.55
CA LEU A 112 10.93 7.72 10.98
C LEU A 112 11.06 7.51 12.51
N ASP A 113 9.93 7.24 13.16
CA ASP A 113 9.84 6.92 14.57
C ASP A 113 9.82 5.39 14.79
N ARG A 114 8.86 4.71 14.16
CA ARG A 114 8.68 3.27 14.34
C ARG A 114 7.98 2.62 13.15
N LEU A 115 8.11 1.30 13.07
CA LEU A 115 7.23 0.48 12.25
C LEU A 115 5.83 0.45 12.90
N LEU A 116 4.79 0.82 12.15
CA LEU A 116 3.41 0.67 12.59
C LEU A 116 2.93 -0.77 12.40
N GLY A 117 3.12 -1.32 11.20
CA GLY A 117 2.71 -2.67 10.89
C GLY A 117 3.00 -3.10 9.46
N VAL A 118 2.64 -4.36 9.19
CA VAL A 118 2.66 -4.96 7.86
C VAL A 118 1.25 -5.37 7.51
N TYR A 119 0.76 -4.91 6.35
CA TYR A 119 -0.63 -5.06 5.93
C TYR A 119 -0.72 -5.78 4.59
N SER A 120 -1.57 -6.77 4.54
CA SER A 120 -1.93 -7.49 3.30
C SER A 120 -3.29 -8.13 3.46
N ASN A 121 -3.92 -8.50 2.36
CA ASN A 121 -5.12 -9.33 2.34
C ASN A 121 -5.01 -10.37 1.22
N THR A 122 -5.93 -11.32 1.21
CA THR A 122 -5.91 -12.44 0.25
C THR A 122 -6.12 -12.02 -1.20
N ASP A 123 -6.73 -10.86 -1.42
CA ASP A 123 -7.07 -10.34 -2.74
C ASP A 123 -6.08 -9.26 -3.21
N CYS A 124 -5.10 -8.93 -2.37
CA CYS A 124 -4.11 -7.90 -2.66
C CYS A 124 -2.82 -8.50 -3.23
N THR A 125 -2.30 -7.85 -4.25
CA THR A 125 -1.03 -8.23 -4.88
C THR A 125 0.18 -7.53 -4.27
N VAL A 126 -0.02 -6.82 -3.16
CA VAL A 126 1.05 -6.12 -2.43
C VAL A 126 1.11 -6.54 -0.96
N VAL A 127 2.29 -6.41 -0.39
CA VAL A 127 2.53 -6.42 1.06
C VAL A 127 2.98 -5.02 1.42
N LEU A 128 2.15 -4.30 2.19
CA LEU A 128 2.39 -2.91 2.57
C LEU A 128 3.03 -2.83 3.94
N ILE A 129 4.20 -2.21 4.01
CA ILE A 129 4.99 -1.98 5.22
C ILE A 129 4.84 -0.50 5.59
N VAL A 130 4.22 -0.20 6.73
CA VAL A 130 3.87 1.17 7.12
C VAL A 130 4.67 1.61 8.32
N TYR A 131 5.34 2.74 8.17
CA TYR A 131 6.03 3.44 9.24
C TYR A 131 5.23 4.63 9.76
N VAL A 132 5.52 5.03 10.98
CA VAL A 132 5.13 6.33 11.54
C VAL A 132 6.37 7.21 11.55
N GLY A 133 6.22 8.48 11.22
CA GLY A 133 7.30 9.45 11.24
C GLY A 133 6.80 10.87 11.48
N ILE A 134 7.75 11.77 11.65
CA ILE A 134 7.48 13.21 11.79
C ILE A 134 8.10 13.96 10.61
N ILE A 135 7.42 14.98 10.12
CA ILE A 135 7.98 15.89 9.11
C ILE A 135 8.99 16.78 9.82
N VAL A 136 10.25 16.73 9.36
CA VAL A 136 11.37 17.51 9.93
C VAL A 136 11.69 18.72 9.07
N GLU A 137 11.44 18.65 7.75
CA GLU A 137 11.69 19.76 6.82
C GLU A 137 10.70 19.70 5.65
N GLY A 138 10.54 20.82 4.97
CA GLY A 138 9.68 20.95 3.79
C GLY A 138 8.27 21.47 4.10
N VAL A 139 7.60 21.85 3.03
CA VAL A 139 6.19 22.25 3.02
C VAL A 139 5.45 21.30 2.12
N PRO A 140 4.39 20.62 2.61
CA PRO A 140 3.61 19.70 1.79
C PRO A 140 3.13 20.37 0.49
N ALA A 141 3.45 19.71 -0.62
CA ALA A 141 3.03 20.12 -1.96
C ALA A 141 2.99 18.88 -2.85
N GLY A 142 2.00 18.77 -3.72
CA GLY A 142 1.94 17.70 -4.71
C GLY A 142 3.13 17.77 -5.65
N CYS A 143 3.78 16.64 -5.88
CA CYS A 143 4.93 16.45 -6.75
C CYS A 143 4.83 15.11 -7.45
N ALA A 144 5.56 14.96 -8.56
CA ALA A 144 5.62 13.72 -9.32
C ALA A 144 4.23 13.17 -9.65
N GLU A 145 3.83 12.09 -8.98
CA GLU A 145 2.57 11.39 -9.23
C GLU A 145 1.40 11.87 -8.34
N ALA A 146 1.63 12.83 -7.44
CA ALA A 146 0.62 13.39 -6.55
C ALA A 146 0.08 14.73 -7.08
N LEU A 147 -1.24 14.86 -7.19
CA LEU A 147 -1.90 16.11 -7.61
C LEU A 147 -1.79 17.20 -6.55
N ASP A 148 -1.78 16.80 -5.28
CA ASP A 148 -1.74 17.69 -4.11
C ASP A 148 -1.19 16.95 -2.89
N ALA A 149 -0.68 17.68 -1.91
CA ALA A 149 -0.28 17.13 -0.62
C ALA A 149 -0.64 18.11 0.49
N ARG A 150 -1.32 17.63 1.54
CA ARG A 150 -1.83 18.47 2.64
C ARG A 150 -1.77 17.76 3.97
N LEU A 151 -1.81 18.58 5.03
CA LEU A 151 -1.97 18.12 6.40
C LEU A 151 -3.45 18.15 6.80
N PHE A 152 -3.91 17.06 7.41
CA PHE A 152 -5.29 16.89 7.86
C PHE A 152 -5.34 16.55 9.34
N ALA A 153 -6.25 17.18 10.07
CA ALA A 153 -6.54 16.75 11.44
C ALA A 153 -7.19 15.35 11.41
N PRO A 154 -6.91 14.47 12.39
CA PRO A 154 -7.48 13.12 12.42
C PRO A 154 -9.02 13.06 12.35
N GLY A 155 -9.70 14.11 12.84
CA GLY A 155 -11.17 14.23 12.78
C GLY A 155 -11.73 14.89 11.52
N ALA A 156 -10.89 15.24 10.54
CA ALA A 156 -11.27 15.94 9.31
C ALA A 156 -10.56 15.37 8.07
N LEU A 157 -10.43 14.04 8.05
CA LEU A 157 -9.79 13.33 6.93
C LEU A 157 -10.69 13.40 5.68
N PRO A 158 -10.10 13.55 4.49
CA PRO A 158 -10.82 13.45 3.22
C PRO A 158 -11.20 11.99 2.91
N GLU A 159 -11.90 11.78 1.80
CA GLU A 159 -12.16 10.44 1.29
C GLU A 159 -10.85 9.74 0.93
N LEU A 160 -10.59 8.58 1.56
CA LEU A 160 -9.38 7.81 1.34
C LEU A 160 -9.53 6.87 0.14
N ALA A 161 -8.40 6.60 -0.51
CA ALA A 161 -8.36 5.81 -1.73
C ALA A 161 -8.69 4.32 -1.50
N PHE A 162 -8.25 3.77 -0.38
CA PHE A 162 -8.32 2.34 -0.14
C PHE A 162 -8.93 2.00 1.24
N ASP A 163 -9.73 0.95 1.30
CA ASP A 163 -10.35 0.49 2.55
C ASP A 163 -9.31 0.13 3.62
N HIS A 164 -8.14 -0.33 3.22
CA HIS A 164 -7.06 -0.63 4.15
C HIS A 164 -6.44 0.63 4.77
N ASP A 165 -6.50 1.79 4.12
CA ASP A 165 -6.00 3.05 4.67
C ASP A 165 -6.75 3.41 5.96
N TYR A 166 -8.08 3.22 5.99
CA TYR A 166 -8.89 3.45 7.19
C TYR A 166 -8.45 2.56 8.35
N ARG A 167 -8.20 1.28 8.10
CA ARG A 167 -7.72 0.34 9.10
C ARG A 167 -6.34 0.72 9.64
N ILE A 168 -5.43 1.12 8.76
CA ILE A 168 -4.08 1.56 9.12
C ILE A 168 -4.14 2.82 10.01
N LEU A 169 -5.04 3.76 9.68
CA LEU A 169 -5.25 4.95 10.51
C LEU A 169 -5.93 4.62 11.85
N GLU A 170 -6.80 3.62 11.91
CA GLU A 170 -7.32 3.10 13.19
C GLU A 170 -6.21 2.52 14.08
N ASP A 171 -5.22 1.84 13.48
CA ASP A 171 -4.07 1.31 14.23
C ASP A 171 -3.16 2.44 14.77
N LEU A 172 -3.11 3.59 14.07
CA LEU A 172 -2.33 4.75 14.53
C LEU A 172 -3.07 5.59 15.59
N PHE A 173 -4.32 5.95 15.34
CA PHE A 173 -5.09 6.93 16.14
C PHE A 173 -6.13 6.28 17.07
N GLY A 174 -6.32 4.95 16.98
CA GLY A 174 -7.41 4.25 17.63
C GLY A 174 -8.72 4.32 16.82
N LYS A 175 -9.74 3.61 17.29
CA LYS A 175 -11.03 3.43 16.58
C LYS A 175 -11.84 4.73 16.36
N ASP A 176 -11.45 5.82 16.98
CA ASP A 176 -12.12 7.12 16.83
C ASP A 176 -11.68 7.88 15.55
N ALA A 177 -10.65 7.39 14.86
CA ALA A 177 -10.14 7.98 13.60
C ALA A 177 -10.95 7.56 12.34
N ASN A 178 -11.93 6.65 12.47
CA ASN A 178 -12.75 6.22 11.34
C ASN A 178 -13.80 7.28 10.98
N PRO A 179 -13.79 7.84 9.75
CA PRO A 179 -14.72 8.87 9.31
C PRO A 179 -16.20 8.52 9.47
N GLU A 180 -16.59 7.25 9.22
CA GLU A 180 -17.97 6.78 9.36
C GLU A 180 -18.49 6.85 10.82
N LYS A 181 -17.57 6.74 11.80
CA LYS A 181 -17.91 6.90 13.22
C LYS A 181 -17.92 8.36 13.66
N ILE A 182 -17.17 9.22 12.97
CA ILE A 182 -17.14 10.65 13.22
C ILE A 182 -18.46 11.29 12.79
N GLU A 183 -19.04 10.89 11.65
CA GLU A 183 -20.35 11.38 11.21
C GLU A 183 -21.49 10.97 12.17
N LYS A 184 -21.48 9.74 12.70
CA LYS A 184 -22.49 9.28 13.66
C LYS A 184 -22.44 9.95 15.04
N LYS A 185 -21.31 10.57 15.42
CA LYS A 185 -21.20 11.36 16.65
C LYS A 185 -21.63 12.83 16.49
N ARG A 186 -21.87 13.29 15.24
CA ARG A 186 -22.35 14.65 14.93
C ARG A 186 -23.88 14.75 14.76
N GLN A 187 -24.61 13.63 14.84
CA GLN A 187 -26.07 13.55 14.89
C GLN A 187 -26.51 13.23 16.33
#